data_688373daa7e3598f9f0d0b8e52827a30
#
_entry.id   688373daa7e3598f9f0d0b8e52827a30
#
_cell.length_a   1.000
_cell.length_b   1.000
_cell.length_c   1.000
_cell.angle_alpha   90.00
_cell.angle_beta   90.00
_cell.angle_gamma   90.00
#
_symmetry.space_group_name_H-M   'P 1'
#
loop_
_entity.id
_entity.type
_entity.pdbx_description
1 polymer ?
#
loop_
_entity_poly.entity_id
_entity_poly.type
_entity_poly.pdbx_seq_one_letter_code
_entity_poly.pdbx_strand_id
1 'polypeptide(L)'
;MITYRKAKPEEILDCIDLANYVFSSSSRPHDFSRMIPRVYGKDKNNANIHRVAVSEDGRLRALIACLPQTVCVCGHELHAGFIGTVSVHPRARGEGHMKALMHDWIEEMRQTCDLSVLGGQRQRYEYFGYTKGGVQWRYSVNTANVRHALGNVDASAFSFCPLAEAQGGTELAWRLNEERPMHLVRSPELLDDALHTFGAKPLAVLKNGGTVGYLDVSGDGRELLEAAFSDWEDFEPALKAYFAFSGVDEISVPAPASETELNRRLSAFAEYFRAEPSEMFRIFNFANVLEAYLTLKHQTEGLVPGVFSAVLDGQPVTARVDQNGVSVERTALPGASELSLSMAQQLLLTPHGRFLPVSAPANWFPLPLFWYIADNF
;
A
#
# COMPACT_ATOMS: atom_id res chain seq x y z
N MET A 1 -1.09 -23.44 -30.22
CA MET A 1 -1.01 -21.95 -30.23
C MET A 1 -1.43 -21.43 -28.85
N ILE A 2 -0.89 -20.30 -28.37
CA ILE A 2 -1.30 -19.65 -27.10
C ILE A 2 -1.99 -18.34 -27.43
N THR A 3 -3.12 -18.09 -26.77
CA THR A 3 -3.86 -16.82 -26.87
C THR A 3 -3.68 -16.02 -25.58
N TYR A 4 -3.30 -14.75 -25.71
CA TYR A 4 -3.23 -13.79 -24.60
C TYR A 4 -4.44 -12.86 -24.66
N ARG A 5 -5.21 -12.76 -23.58
CA ARG A 5 -6.43 -11.96 -23.52
C ARG A 5 -6.86 -11.69 -22.08
N LYS A 6 -7.86 -10.84 -21.87
CA LYS A 6 -8.57 -10.76 -20.59
C LYS A 6 -9.36 -12.05 -20.34
N ALA A 7 -9.46 -12.46 -19.08
CA ALA A 7 -10.28 -13.60 -18.68
C ALA A 7 -11.76 -13.29 -18.93
N LYS A 8 -12.52 -14.32 -19.22
CA LYS A 8 -13.97 -14.25 -19.37
C LYS A 8 -14.65 -14.44 -17.99
N PRO A 9 -15.89 -13.92 -17.80
CA PRO A 9 -16.59 -14.08 -16.53
C PRO A 9 -16.71 -15.53 -16.03
N GLU A 10 -16.91 -16.48 -16.93
CA GLU A 10 -17.02 -17.91 -16.62
C GLU A 10 -15.70 -18.56 -16.20
N GLU A 11 -14.55 -17.91 -16.43
CA GLU A 11 -13.21 -18.42 -16.12
C GLU A 11 -12.70 -18.00 -14.73
N ILE A 12 -13.48 -17.26 -13.92
CA ILE A 12 -13.02 -16.74 -12.63
C ILE A 12 -12.57 -17.86 -11.68
N LEU A 13 -13.27 -18.97 -11.63
CA LEU A 13 -12.90 -20.10 -10.78
C LEU A 13 -11.60 -20.75 -11.26
N ASP A 14 -11.41 -20.90 -12.56
CA ASP A 14 -10.17 -21.44 -13.14
C ASP A 14 -8.97 -20.51 -12.83
N CYS A 15 -9.19 -19.18 -12.83
CA CYS A 15 -8.18 -18.19 -12.46
C CYS A 15 -7.78 -18.34 -10.98
N ILE A 16 -8.77 -18.44 -10.08
CA ILE A 16 -8.53 -18.63 -8.65
C ILE A 16 -7.83 -19.97 -8.38
N ASP A 17 -8.26 -21.04 -9.01
CA ASP A 17 -7.68 -22.37 -8.86
C ASP A 17 -6.22 -22.41 -9.34
N LEU A 18 -5.91 -21.80 -10.49
CA LEU A 18 -4.53 -21.70 -10.97
C LEU A 18 -3.67 -20.88 -10.00
N ALA A 19 -4.17 -19.75 -9.50
CA ALA A 19 -3.47 -18.94 -8.51
C ALA A 19 -3.20 -19.72 -7.23
N ASN A 20 -4.23 -20.34 -6.64
CA ASN A 20 -4.13 -21.18 -5.45
C ASN A 20 -3.12 -22.32 -5.64
N TYR A 21 -3.18 -23.02 -6.76
CA TYR A 21 -2.26 -24.10 -7.10
C TYR A 21 -0.80 -23.63 -7.17
N VAL A 22 -0.55 -22.52 -7.89
CA VAL A 22 0.81 -22.02 -8.10
C VAL A 22 1.42 -21.51 -6.79
N PHE A 23 0.67 -20.74 -6.01
CA PHE A 23 1.15 -20.17 -4.76
C PHE A 23 1.31 -21.26 -3.69
N SER A 24 0.37 -22.19 -3.56
CA SER A 24 0.48 -23.30 -2.62
C SER A 24 1.67 -24.23 -2.91
N SER A 25 2.06 -24.36 -4.19
CA SER A 25 3.21 -25.19 -4.59
C SER A 25 4.57 -24.62 -4.20
N SER A 26 4.63 -23.32 -3.89
CA SER A 26 5.88 -22.60 -3.60
C SER A 26 6.06 -22.20 -2.13
N SER A 27 5.01 -22.30 -1.31
CA SER A 27 5.05 -21.94 0.11
C SER A 27 3.99 -22.71 0.93
N ARG A 28 3.28 -22.02 1.82
CA ARG A 28 2.13 -22.56 2.57
C ARG A 28 0.88 -22.68 1.68
N PRO A 29 -0.13 -23.47 2.09
CA PRO A 29 -1.42 -23.48 1.37
C PRO A 29 -2.02 -22.07 1.24
N HIS A 30 -2.49 -21.74 0.03
CA HIS A 30 -3.15 -20.47 -0.30
C HIS A 30 -4.62 -20.74 -0.66
N ASP A 31 -5.48 -19.86 -0.19
CA ASP A 31 -6.88 -19.76 -0.55
C ASP A 31 -7.18 -18.27 -0.77
N PHE A 32 -7.07 -17.82 -2.01
CA PHE A 32 -7.26 -16.40 -2.33
C PHE A 32 -8.67 -15.91 -2.02
N SER A 33 -9.68 -16.78 -2.04
CA SER A 33 -11.04 -16.40 -1.67
C SER A 33 -11.17 -16.00 -0.20
N ARG A 34 -10.36 -16.60 0.67
CA ARG A 34 -10.27 -16.23 2.09
C ARG A 34 -9.23 -15.16 2.37
N MET A 35 -8.14 -15.15 1.60
CA MET A 35 -7.02 -14.23 1.83
C MET A 35 -7.32 -12.81 1.35
N ILE A 36 -8.14 -12.66 0.30
CA ILE A 36 -8.47 -11.38 -0.31
C ILE A 36 -9.99 -11.33 -0.59
N PRO A 37 -10.81 -11.29 0.47
CA PRO A 37 -12.27 -11.47 0.34
C PRO A 37 -12.93 -10.35 -0.46
N ARG A 38 -12.40 -9.12 -0.44
CA ARG A 38 -12.93 -8.00 -1.24
C ARG A 38 -12.84 -8.24 -2.76
N VAL A 39 -11.92 -9.10 -3.22
CA VAL A 39 -11.71 -9.38 -4.64
C VAL A 39 -12.21 -10.77 -5.03
N TYR A 40 -11.92 -11.78 -4.23
CA TYR A 40 -12.16 -13.19 -4.55
C TYR A 40 -13.18 -13.87 -3.61
N GLY A 41 -13.81 -13.09 -2.70
CA GLY A 41 -14.82 -13.61 -1.78
C GLY A 41 -16.03 -14.20 -2.52
N LYS A 42 -16.88 -14.89 -1.77
CA LYS A 42 -18.07 -15.52 -2.29
C LYS A 42 -18.92 -14.51 -3.07
N ASP A 43 -19.45 -14.92 -4.21
CA ASP A 43 -20.29 -14.12 -5.10
C ASP A 43 -19.59 -12.93 -5.79
N LYS A 44 -18.25 -12.82 -5.68
CA LYS A 44 -17.45 -11.85 -6.44
C LYS A 44 -17.05 -12.43 -7.80
N ASN A 45 -17.22 -11.66 -8.86
CA ASN A 45 -16.73 -12.01 -10.19
C ASN A 45 -15.90 -10.88 -10.78
N ASN A 46 -14.61 -10.90 -10.49
CA ASN A 46 -13.63 -9.94 -10.97
C ASN A 46 -12.75 -10.55 -12.08
N ALA A 47 -13.30 -11.39 -12.95
CA ALA A 47 -12.55 -12.03 -14.04
C ALA A 47 -11.85 -11.00 -14.93
N ASN A 48 -12.50 -9.86 -15.19
CA ASN A 48 -12.02 -8.77 -16.05
C ASN A 48 -10.69 -8.13 -15.61
N ILE A 49 -10.30 -8.27 -14.33
CA ILE A 49 -8.99 -7.78 -13.86
C ILE A 49 -7.85 -8.74 -14.19
N HIS A 50 -8.13 -9.94 -14.74
CA HIS A 50 -7.12 -10.93 -15.07
C HIS A 50 -6.81 -10.91 -16.57
N ARG A 51 -5.52 -10.91 -16.91
CA ARG A 51 -5.02 -11.31 -18.22
C ARG A 51 -4.51 -12.74 -18.15
N VAL A 52 -4.87 -13.55 -19.13
CA VAL A 52 -4.60 -14.98 -19.15
C VAL A 52 -3.87 -15.41 -20.43
N ALA A 53 -3.02 -16.43 -20.31
CA ALA A 53 -2.46 -17.18 -21.42
C ALA A 53 -3.23 -18.50 -21.52
N VAL A 54 -3.92 -18.73 -22.63
CA VAL A 54 -4.81 -19.88 -22.85
C VAL A 54 -4.31 -20.73 -23.99
N SER A 55 -4.17 -22.04 -23.79
CA SER A 55 -3.81 -22.99 -24.85
C SER A 55 -5.02 -23.38 -25.73
N GLU A 56 -4.77 -23.97 -26.88
CA GLU A 56 -5.84 -24.39 -27.84
C GLU A 56 -6.88 -25.31 -27.21
N ASP A 57 -6.49 -26.12 -26.26
CA ASP A 57 -7.37 -27.02 -25.50
C ASP A 57 -8.15 -26.30 -24.39
N GLY A 58 -8.09 -24.93 -24.32
CA GLY A 58 -8.83 -24.11 -23.40
C GLY A 58 -8.21 -24.00 -21.99
N ARG A 59 -7.05 -24.59 -21.73
CA ARG A 59 -6.44 -24.57 -20.39
C ARG A 59 -5.68 -23.27 -20.13
N LEU A 60 -5.84 -22.74 -18.93
CA LEU A 60 -5.05 -21.61 -18.45
C LEU A 60 -3.60 -22.05 -18.19
N ARG A 61 -2.65 -21.40 -18.85
CA ARG A 61 -1.20 -21.63 -18.71
C ARG A 61 -0.54 -20.63 -17.76
N ALA A 62 -1.05 -19.40 -17.75
CA ALA A 62 -0.62 -18.34 -16.87
C ALA A 62 -1.72 -17.31 -16.69
N LEU A 63 -1.64 -16.55 -15.59
CA LEU A 63 -2.46 -15.37 -15.36
C LEU A 63 -1.66 -14.30 -14.62
N ILE A 64 -2.07 -13.07 -14.82
CA ILE A 64 -1.68 -11.91 -14.00
C ILE A 64 -2.91 -11.05 -13.83
N ALA A 65 -3.20 -10.67 -12.60
CA ALA A 65 -4.27 -9.73 -12.33
C ALA A 65 -3.72 -8.31 -12.09
N CYS A 66 -4.51 -7.32 -12.45
CA CYS A 66 -4.28 -5.91 -12.14
C CYS A 66 -5.58 -5.32 -11.56
N LEU A 67 -5.56 -5.01 -10.28
CA LEU A 67 -6.68 -4.38 -9.59
C LEU A 67 -6.55 -2.86 -9.72
N PRO A 68 -7.47 -2.17 -10.42
CA PRO A 68 -7.49 -0.71 -10.43
C PRO A 68 -7.92 -0.19 -9.07
N GLN A 69 -7.21 0.83 -8.57
CA GLN A 69 -7.49 1.48 -7.30
C GLN A 69 -7.25 3.00 -7.45
N THR A 70 -7.88 3.78 -6.60
CA THR A 70 -7.65 5.22 -6.50
C THR A 70 -6.99 5.53 -5.17
N VAL A 71 -5.92 6.30 -5.22
CA VAL A 71 -5.22 6.84 -4.04
C VAL A 71 -5.55 8.32 -3.95
N CYS A 72 -6.17 8.74 -2.87
CA CYS A 72 -6.33 10.15 -2.54
C CYS A 72 -5.14 10.63 -1.72
N VAL A 73 -4.48 11.69 -2.16
CA VAL A 73 -3.30 12.27 -1.50
C VAL A 73 -3.51 13.78 -1.40
N CYS A 74 -3.86 14.28 -0.22
CA CYS A 74 -4.17 15.71 0.01
C CYS A 74 -5.16 16.29 -1.02
N GLY A 75 -6.19 15.51 -1.38
CA GLY A 75 -7.20 15.89 -2.35
C GLY A 75 -6.82 15.65 -3.82
N HIS A 76 -5.60 15.22 -4.13
CA HIS A 76 -5.22 14.74 -5.46
C HIS A 76 -5.59 13.27 -5.62
N GLU A 77 -6.36 12.94 -6.64
CA GLU A 77 -6.69 11.55 -6.98
C GLU A 77 -5.65 11.00 -7.96
N LEU A 78 -4.99 9.92 -7.58
CA LEU A 78 -4.07 9.17 -8.43
C LEU A 78 -4.67 7.81 -8.77
N HIS A 79 -4.69 7.47 -10.06
CA HIS A 79 -5.11 6.15 -10.52
C HIS A 79 -3.93 5.17 -10.42
N ALA A 80 -4.14 4.07 -9.73
CA ALA A 80 -3.14 3.04 -9.51
C ALA A 80 -3.59 1.68 -10.01
N GLY A 81 -2.65 0.91 -10.58
CA GLY A 81 -2.85 -0.49 -10.90
C GLY A 81 -2.06 -1.38 -9.95
N PHE A 82 -2.73 -2.17 -9.09
CA PHE A 82 -2.05 -3.15 -8.25
C PHE A 82 -1.91 -4.47 -9.02
N ILE A 83 -0.67 -4.90 -9.30
CA ILE A 83 -0.37 -6.19 -9.93
C ILE A 83 -0.33 -7.28 -8.86
N GLY A 84 -1.21 -8.25 -8.98
CA GLY A 84 -1.30 -9.38 -8.05
C GLY A 84 -1.48 -10.72 -8.74
N THR A 85 -1.54 -11.79 -7.95
CA THR A 85 -1.77 -13.18 -8.36
C THR A 85 -0.96 -13.66 -9.57
N VAL A 86 0.29 -13.19 -9.71
CA VAL A 86 1.17 -13.53 -10.84
C VAL A 86 1.48 -15.02 -10.83
N SER A 87 0.81 -15.77 -11.69
CA SER A 87 0.82 -17.23 -11.72
C SER A 87 1.18 -17.79 -13.09
N VAL A 88 2.15 -18.70 -13.11
CA VAL A 88 2.48 -19.51 -14.30
C VAL A 88 2.43 -20.97 -13.90
N HIS A 89 1.57 -21.74 -14.59
CA HIS A 89 1.45 -23.17 -14.34
C HIS A 89 2.84 -23.83 -14.42
N PRO A 90 3.22 -24.70 -13.47
CA PRO A 90 4.57 -25.29 -13.43
C PRO A 90 5.04 -25.91 -14.75
N ARG A 91 4.14 -26.54 -15.50
CA ARG A 91 4.43 -27.16 -16.80
C ARG A 91 4.55 -26.16 -17.96
N ALA A 92 4.27 -24.86 -17.73
CA ALA A 92 4.38 -23.78 -18.71
C ALA A 92 5.49 -22.77 -18.36
N ARG A 93 6.26 -23.06 -17.30
CA ARG A 93 7.41 -22.22 -16.92
C ARG A 93 8.48 -22.26 -18.02
N GLY A 94 9.12 -21.12 -18.24
CA GLY A 94 10.14 -20.96 -19.30
C GLY A 94 9.56 -20.61 -20.69
N GLU A 95 8.24 -20.66 -20.89
CA GLU A 95 7.58 -20.35 -22.16
C GLU A 95 7.35 -18.84 -22.39
N GLY A 96 7.73 -17.97 -21.44
CA GLY A 96 7.64 -16.51 -21.60
C GLY A 96 6.28 -15.88 -21.26
N HIS A 97 5.30 -16.63 -20.77
CA HIS A 97 3.93 -16.15 -20.52
C HIS A 97 3.87 -14.98 -19.54
N MET A 98 4.62 -15.04 -18.42
CA MET A 98 4.68 -13.93 -17.46
C MET A 98 5.14 -12.65 -18.15
N LYS A 99 6.17 -12.74 -18.99
CA LYS A 99 6.72 -11.57 -19.70
C LYS A 99 5.70 -10.95 -20.62
N ALA A 100 4.98 -11.75 -21.40
CA ALA A 100 3.94 -11.29 -22.31
C ALA A 100 2.82 -10.58 -21.55
N LEU A 101 2.25 -11.22 -20.52
CA LEU A 101 1.14 -10.68 -19.74
C LEU A 101 1.53 -9.40 -18.96
N MET A 102 2.77 -9.32 -18.43
CA MET A 102 3.26 -8.10 -17.77
C MET A 102 3.40 -6.94 -18.76
N HIS A 103 3.92 -7.18 -19.96
CA HIS A 103 4.01 -6.14 -20.98
C HIS A 103 2.61 -5.63 -21.38
N ASP A 104 1.65 -6.53 -21.60
CA ASP A 104 0.28 -6.14 -21.92
C ASP A 104 -0.36 -5.28 -20.82
N TRP A 105 -0.13 -5.62 -19.54
CA TRP A 105 -0.62 -4.79 -18.43
C TRP A 105 0.08 -3.45 -18.34
N ILE A 106 1.39 -3.39 -18.52
CA ILE A 106 2.16 -2.16 -18.49
C ILE A 106 1.69 -1.19 -19.59
N GLU A 107 1.42 -1.68 -20.79
CA GLU A 107 0.91 -0.85 -21.89
C GLU A 107 -0.49 -0.30 -21.58
N GLU A 108 -1.39 -1.11 -21.00
CA GLU A 108 -2.69 -0.63 -20.56
C GLU A 108 -2.57 0.41 -19.43
N MET A 109 -1.78 0.12 -18.39
CA MET A 109 -1.59 1.02 -17.24
C MET A 109 -0.90 2.33 -17.61
N ARG A 110 -0.02 2.34 -18.61
CA ARG A 110 0.60 3.58 -19.12
C ARG A 110 -0.42 4.60 -19.61
N GLN A 111 -1.58 4.14 -20.05
CA GLN A 111 -2.66 4.99 -20.58
C GLN A 111 -3.72 5.33 -19.52
N THR A 112 -3.82 4.54 -18.46
CA THR A 112 -4.93 4.58 -17.52
C THR A 112 -4.53 4.86 -16.08
N CYS A 113 -3.23 4.76 -15.74
CA CYS A 113 -2.75 4.90 -14.38
C CYS A 113 -1.64 5.95 -14.25
N ASP A 114 -1.55 6.58 -13.10
CA ASP A 114 -0.43 7.44 -12.70
C ASP A 114 0.76 6.61 -12.18
N LEU A 115 0.45 5.50 -11.51
CA LEU A 115 1.45 4.58 -10.98
C LEU A 115 0.91 3.14 -10.93
N SER A 116 1.84 2.20 -10.78
CA SER A 116 1.51 0.82 -10.45
C SER A 116 2.27 0.38 -9.21
N VAL A 117 1.68 -0.55 -8.46
CA VAL A 117 2.25 -1.13 -7.25
C VAL A 117 2.18 -2.65 -7.31
N LEU A 118 3.12 -3.32 -6.67
CA LEU A 118 3.11 -4.76 -6.43
C LEU A 118 4.00 -5.14 -5.24
N GLY A 119 3.63 -6.23 -4.56
CA GLY A 119 4.50 -6.95 -3.66
C GLY A 119 5.26 -8.05 -4.40
N GLY A 120 6.58 -8.18 -4.19
CA GLY A 120 7.29 -9.26 -4.83
C GLY A 120 8.81 -9.21 -4.80
N GLN A 121 9.42 -10.17 -5.49
CA GLN A 121 10.88 -10.29 -5.55
C GLN A 121 11.47 -9.24 -6.47
N ARG A 122 12.40 -8.45 -5.91
CA ARG A 122 13.09 -7.36 -6.60
C ARG A 122 13.62 -7.77 -7.98
N GLN A 123 14.41 -8.84 -8.07
CA GLN A 123 15.09 -9.27 -9.30
C GLN A 123 14.09 -9.61 -10.42
N ARG A 124 12.88 -10.04 -10.06
CA ARG A 124 11.85 -10.38 -11.02
C ARG A 124 11.17 -9.15 -11.61
N TYR A 125 10.89 -8.14 -10.79
CA TYR A 125 10.04 -7.01 -11.17
C TYR A 125 10.83 -5.76 -11.57
N GLU A 126 12.11 -5.62 -11.18
CA GLU A 126 13.00 -4.58 -11.73
C GLU A 126 13.13 -4.66 -13.25
N TYR A 127 13.11 -5.88 -13.82
CA TYR A 127 13.09 -6.08 -15.26
C TYR A 127 11.92 -5.36 -15.95
N PHE A 128 10.80 -5.21 -15.26
CA PHE A 128 9.60 -4.51 -15.73
C PHE A 128 9.55 -3.05 -15.27
N GLY A 129 10.64 -2.50 -14.78
CA GLY A 129 10.75 -1.11 -14.36
C GLY A 129 10.12 -0.79 -13.01
N TYR A 130 9.90 -1.78 -12.13
CA TYR A 130 9.48 -1.53 -10.76
C TYR A 130 10.68 -1.30 -9.86
N THR A 131 10.56 -0.33 -8.95
CA THR A 131 11.59 0.01 -7.97
C THR A 131 11.04 -0.23 -6.57
N LYS A 132 11.79 -0.95 -5.73
CA LYS A 132 11.43 -1.10 -4.32
C LYS A 132 11.70 0.23 -3.61
N GLY A 133 10.64 0.85 -3.07
CA GLY A 133 10.70 2.22 -2.56
C GLY A 133 9.49 2.61 -1.74
N GLY A 134 9.25 3.93 -1.65
CA GLY A 134 8.35 4.49 -0.67
C GLY A 134 8.97 4.45 0.73
N VAL A 135 8.25 4.92 1.74
CA VAL A 135 8.77 4.99 3.12
C VAL A 135 7.71 4.56 4.11
N GLN A 136 8.05 3.54 4.89
CA GLN A 136 7.33 3.20 6.11
C GLN A 136 8.29 3.15 7.30
N TRP A 137 7.79 3.49 8.46
CA TRP A 137 8.44 3.28 9.74
C TRP A 137 7.88 2.01 10.37
N ARG A 138 8.74 1.05 10.65
CA ARG A 138 8.32 -0.15 11.38
C ARG A 138 8.80 -0.05 12.81
N TYR A 139 7.86 0.08 13.73
CA TYR A 139 8.10 0.13 15.16
C TYR A 139 7.97 -1.27 15.78
N SER A 140 8.75 -1.53 16.83
CA SER A 140 8.57 -2.66 17.73
C SER A 140 8.16 -2.14 19.10
N VAL A 141 7.05 -2.64 19.62
CA VAL A 141 6.55 -2.33 20.97
C VAL A 141 6.33 -3.63 21.71
N ASN A 142 6.94 -3.76 22.90
CA ASN A 142 6.83 -4.93 23.74
C ASN A 142 6.20 -4.63 25.11
N THR A 143 5.92 -5.67 25.89
CA THR A 143 5.31 -5.54 27.22
C THR A 143 6.16 -4.72 28.21
N ALA A 144 7.50 -4.70 28.04
CA ALA A 144 8.35 -3.86 28.90
C ALA A 144 8.17 -2.37 28.57
N ASN A 145 8.06 -2.01 27.29
CA ASN A 145 7.77 -0.63 26.87
C ASN A 145 6.41 -0.17 27.41
N VAL A 146 5.37 -1.00 27.27
CA VAL A 146 4.02 -0.72 27.75
C VAL A 146 4.03 -0.52 29.29
N ARG A 147 4.68 -1.44 30.03
CA ARG A 147 4.79 -1.33 31.49
C ARG A 147 5.54 -0.07 31.93
N HIS A 148 6.63 0.27 31.24
CA HIS A 148 7.50 1.38 31.64
C HIS A 148 6.92 2.75 31.25
N ALA A 149 6.51 2.89 29.99
CA ALA A 149 6.03 4.17 29.47
C ALA A 149 4.54 4.42 29.75
N LEU A 150 3.70 3.36 29.70
CA LEU A 150 2.26 3.46 29.87
C LEU A 150 1.78 2.92 31.22
N GLY A 151 2.67 2.70 32.18
CA GLY A 151 2.33 2.13 33.49
C GLY A 151 1.23 2.91 34.22
N ASN A 152 1.30 4.22 34.21
CA ASN A 152 0.35 5.13 34.84
C ASN A 152 -0.85 5.53 33.98
N VAL A 153 -0.94 5.06 32.73
CA VAL A 153 -2.06 5.33 31.85
C VAL A 153 -3.24 4.48 32.29
N ASP A 154 -4.41 5.07 32.51
CA ASP A 154 -5.63 4.34 32.82
C ASP A 154 -6.25 3.77 31.52
N ALA A 155 -6.32 2.47 31.42
CA ALA A 155 -6.88 1.74 30.28
C ALA A 155 -8.21 1.03 30.63
N SER A 156 -8.74 1.23 31.85
CA SER A 156 -9.90 0.49 32.36
C SER A 156 -11.20 0.75 31.61
N ALA A 157 -11.30 1.91 30.94
CA ALA A 157 -12.46 2.29 30.13
C ALA A 157 -12.47 1.62 28.74
N PHE A 158 -11.37 0.98 28.32
CA PHE A 158 -11.20 0.47 26.95
C PHE A 158 -11.45 -1.03 26.85
N SER A 159 -12.15 -1.42 25.77
CA SER A 159 -12.43 -2.79 25.41
C SER A 159 -12.49 -2.96 23.89
N PHE A 160 -12.55 -4.20 23.40
CA PHE A 160 -12.52 -4.54 21.99
C PHE A 160 -13.62 -5.53 21.65
N CYS A 161 -14.16 -5.40 20.45
CA CYS A 161 -14.99 -6.42 19.80
C CYS A 161 -14.68 -6.42 18.29
N PRO A 162 -15.10 -7.44 17.53
CA PRO A 162 -15.02 -7.39 16.07
C PRO A 162 -15.66 -6.10 15.54
N LEU A 163 -15.00 -5.44 14.56
CA LEU A 163 -15.42 -4.13 14.07
C LEU A 163 -16.89 -4.13 13.57
N ALA A 164 -17.27 -5.19 12.83
CA ALA A 164 -18.62 -5.35 12.30
C ALA A 164 -19.70 -5.54 13.38
N GLU A 165 -19.34 -5.93 14.62
CA GLU A 165 -20.26 -6.10 15.74
C GLU A 165 -20.46 -4.80 16.55
N ALA A 166 -19.58 -3.82 16.39
CA ALA A 166 -19.67 -2.54 17.08
C ALA A 166 -20.71 -1.64 16.44
N GLN A 167 -21.55 -1.02 17.24
CA GLN A 167 -22.54 -0.05 16.74
C GLN A 167 -21.82 1.13 16.06
N GLY A 168 -22.07 1.34 14.75
CA GLY A 168 -21.44 2.38 13.95
C GLY A 168 -19.93 2.17 13.72
N GLY A 169 -19.39 0.96 13.98
CA GLY A 169 -17.97 0.68 13.89
C GLY A 169 -17.43 0.79 12.47
N THR A 170 -18.11 0.19 11.50
CA THR A 170 -17.73 0.21 10.09
C THR A 170 -17.81 1.62 9.49
N GLU A 171 -18.87 2.37 9.80
CA GLU A 171 -19.04 3.76 9.37
C GLU A 171 -17.95 4.66 9.95
N LEU A 172 -17.60 4.46 11.24
CA LEU A 172 -16.51 5.18 11.86
C LEU A 172 -15.17 4.87 11.19
N ALA A 173 -14.87 3.59 10.96
CA ALA A 173 -13.63 3.17 10.33
C ALA A 173 -13.49 3.73 8.90
N TRP A 174 -14.59 3.71 8.13
CA TRP A 174 -14.62 4.30 6.79
C TRP A 174 -14.35 5.81 6.83
N ARG A 175 -15.05 6.55 7.70
CA ARG A 175 -14.82 7.99 7.86
C ARG A 175 -13.39 8.31 8.26
N LEU A 176 -12.82 7.60 9.22
CA LEU A 176 -11.45 7.80 9.67
C LEU A 176 -10.43 7.48 8.58
N ASN A 177 -10.73 6.54 7.66
CA ASN A 177 -9.92 6.32 6.47
C ASN A 177 -9.93 7.54 5.53
N GLU A 178 -11.13 8.08 5.23
CA GLU A 178 -11.29 9.23 4.33
C GLU A 178 -10.68 10.53 4.91
N GLU A 179 -10.57 10.65 6.23
CA GLU A 179 -9.96 11.80 6.91
C GLU A 179 -8.41 11.80 6.85
N ARG A 180 -7.79 10.69 6.45
CA ARG A 180 -6.32 10.62 6.30
C ARG A 180 -5.84 11.50 5.14
N PRO A 181 -4.71 12.19 5.31
CA PRO A 181 -4.15 13.00 4.22
C PRO A 181 -3.72 12.16 3.02
N MET A 182 -3.44 10.87 3.22
CA MET A 182 -3.22 9.87 2.17
C MET A 182 -3.98 8.59 2.53
N HIS A 183 -4.87 8.16 1.65
CA HIS A 183 -5.62 6.92 1.79
C HIS A 183 -5.98 6.34 0.43
N LEU A 184 -6.26 5.03 0.40
CA LEU A 184 -6.94 4.44 -0.74
C LEU A 184 -8.44 4.65 -0.58
N VAL A 185 -9.09 5.00 -1.69
CA VAL A 185 -10.55 5.14 -1.73
C VAL A 185 -11.19 3.77 -1.56
N ARG A 186 -11.83 3.54 -0.43
CA ARG A 186 -12.49 2.29 -0.09
C ARG A 186 -14.00 2.44 -0.21
N SER A 187 -14.66 1.53 -0.92
CA SER A 187 -16.12 1.45 -0.90
C SER A 187 -16.60 1.04 0.49
N PRO A 188 -17.58 1.74 1.08
CA PRO A 188 -18.13 1.38 2.40
C PRO A 188 -18.58 -0.07 2.46
N GLU A 189 -19.19 -0.58 1.37
CA GLU A 189 -19.72 -1.95 1.28
C GLU A 189 -18.62 -3.03 1.27
N LEU A 190 -17.39 -2.67 0.87
CA LEU A 190 -16.25 -3.58 0.80
C LEU A 190 -15.23 -3.36 1.91
N LEU A 191 -15.48 -2.41 2.82
CA LEU A 191 -14.52 -2.06 3.86
C LEU A 191 -14.21 -3.23 4.79
N ASP A 192 -15.24 -3.93 5.25
CA ASP A 192 -15.06 -5.10 6.12
C ASP A 192 -14.25 -6.19 5.42
N ASP A 193 -14.61 -6.52 4.17
CA ASP A 193 -13.83 -7.46 3.34
C ASP A 193 -12.37 -6.99 3.15
N ALA A 194 -12.13 -5.68 2.99
CA ALA A 194 -10.79 -5.13 2.82
C ALA A 194 -9.95 -5.29 4.09
N LEU A 195 -10.51 -4.94 5.24
CA LEU A 195 -9.84 -5.07 6.55
C LEU A 195 -9.59 -6.52 6.97
N HIS A 196 -10.22 -7.51 6.31
CA HIS A 196 -9.92 -8.94 6.51
C HIS A 196 -8.84 -9.49 5.56
N THR A 197 -8.20 -8.62 4.76
CA THR A 197 -7.13 -9.04 3.82
C THR A 197 -6.01 -9.78 4.57
N PHE A 198 -5.59 -10.91 4.00
CA PHE A 198 -4.58 -11.85 4.56
C PHE A 198 -4.92 -12.41 5.95
N GLY A 199 -6.21 -12.43 6.31
CA GLY A 199 -6.69 -12.97 7.58
C GLY A 199 -6.48 -12.01 8.76
N ALA A 200 -6.38 -10.72 8.48
CA ALA A 200 -6.39 -9.67 9.48
C ALA A 200 -7.73 -9.66 10.26
N LYS A 201 -7.71 -9.07 11.43
CA LYS A 201 -8.83 -9.02 12.38
C LYS A 201 -9.11 -7.58 12.77
N PRO A 202 -10.04 -6.90 12.09
CA PRO A 202 -10.43 -5.56 12.46
C PRO A 202 -11.18 -5.54 13.79
N LEU A 203 -10.70 -4.77 14.74
CA LEU A 203 -11.26 -4.59 16.07
C LEU A 203 -11.75 -3.16 16.25
N ALA A 204 -13.00 -2.99 16.67
CA ALA A 204 -13.47 -1.73 17.22
C ALA A 204 -12.81 -1.47 18.57
N VAL A 205 -12.36 -0.23 18.78
CA VAL A 205 -11.93 0.26 20.08
C VAL A 205 -13.11 0.95 20.76
N LEU A 206 -13.53 0.40 21.89
CA LEU A 206 -14.63 0.94 22.67
C LEU A 206 -14.08 1.65 23.93
N LYS A 207 -14.60 2.86 24.20
CA LYS A 207 -14.34 3.61 25.42
C LYS A 207 -15.67 3.80 26.15
N ASN A 208 -15.83 3.21 27.34
CA ASN A 208 -17.09 3.20 28.07
C ASN A 208 -18.29 2.69 27.22
N GLY A 209 -18.04 1.72 26.32
CA GLY A 209 -19.04 1.15 25.45
C GLY A 209 -19.30 1.90 24.13
N GLY A 210 -18.78 3.10 23.96
CA GLY A 210 -18.86 3.85 22.69
C GLY A 210 -17.64 3.61 21.79
N THR A 211 -17.85 3.46 20.48
CA THR A 211 -16.78 3.26 19.51
C THR A 211 -16.01 4.57 19.29
N VAL A 212 -14.68 4.55 19.54
CA VAL A 212 -13.81 5.73 19.44
C VAL A 212 -12.71 5.59 18.36
N GLY A 213 -12.53 4.39 17.82
CA GLY A 213 -11.53 4.10 16.79
C GLY A 213 -11.53 2.63 16.42
N TYR A 214 -10.54 2.22 15.65
CA TYR A 214 -10.32 0.81 15.33
C TYR A 214 -8.84 0.46 15.24
N LEU A 215 -8.55 -0.82 15.45
CA LEU A 215 -7.26 -1.46 15.19
C LEU A 215 -7.47 -2.58 14.19
N ASP A 216 -6.74 -2.59 13.09
CA ASP A 216 -6.64 -3.75 12.23
C ASP A 216 -5.37 -4.52 12.58
N VAL A 217 -5.49 -5.76 13.00
CA VAL A 217 -4.38 -6.56 13.51
C VAL A 217 -4.21 -7.84 12.70
N SER A 218 -2.97 -8.33 12.60
CA SER A 218 -2.69 -9.62 11.96
C SER A 218 -3.44 -10.76 12.63
N GLY A 219 -3.64 -11.87 11.92
CA GLY A 219 -4.39 -13.03 12.43
C GLY A 219 -3.88 -13.62 13.75
N ASP A 220 -2.58 -13.43 14.06
CA ASP A 220 -1.94 -13.82 15.33
C ASP A 220 -1.89 -12.68 16.37
N GLY A 221 -2.36 -11.48 16.00
CA GLY A 221 -2.39 -10.30 16.87
C GLY A 221 -1.03 -9.62 17.09
N ARG A 222 0.03 -10.05 16.40
CA ARG A 222 1.41 -9.56 16.61
C ARG A 222 1.81 -8.42 15.70
N GLU A 223 0.98 -8.05 14.75
CA GLU A 223 1.21 -6.89 13.89
C GLU A 223 -0.03 -6.00 13.93
N LEU A 224 0.15 -4.73 14.26
CA LEU A 224 -0.87 -3.69 14.16
C LEU A 224 -0.76 -3.09 12.77
N LEU A 225 -1.57 -3.57 11.84
CA LEU A 225 -1.52 -3.26 10.41
C LEU A 225 -2.04 -1.86 10.12
N GLU A 226 -3.06 -1.44 10.88
CA GLU A 226 -3.71 -0.16 10.72
C GLU A 226 -4.36 0.28 12.05
N ALA A 227 -4.30 1.57 12.36
CA ALA A 227 -4.98 2.16 13.51
C ALA A 227 -5.52 3.54 13.15
N ALA A 228 -6.72 3.85 13.63
CA ALA A 228 -7.26 5.19 13.54
C ALA A 228 -8.22 5.49 14.70
N PHE A 229 -8.22 6.73 15.13
CA PHE A 229 -8.98 7.20 16.29
C PHE A 229 -9.65 8.54 15.98
N SER A 230 -10.85 8.74 16.53
CA SER A 230 -11.49 10.07 16.50
C SER A 230 -10.74 11.08 17.33
N ASP A 231 -10.11 10.63 18.42
CA ASP A 231 -9.20 11.40 19.24
C ASP A 231 -7.95 10.55 19.51
N TRP A 232 -6.79 11.01 19.06
CA TRP A 232 -5.53 10.29 19.25
C TRP A 232 -5.09 10.17 20.71
N GLU A 233 -5.67 10.94 21.64
CA GLU A 233 -5.42 10.76 23.08
C GLU A 233 -5.92 9.38 23.60
N ASP A 234 -6.75 8.69 22.83
CA ASP A 234 -7.23 7.36 23.15
C ASP A 234 -6.24 6.25 22.70
N PHE A 235 -5.20 6.57 21.93
CA PHE A 235 -4.29 5.56 21.37
C PHE A 235 -3.50 4.79 22.43
N GLU A 236 -2.77 5.49 23.33
CA GLU A 236 -1.95 4.84 24.35
C GLU A 236 -2.79 4.03 25.34
N PRO A 237 -3.94 4.53 25.86
CA PRO A 237 -4.83 3.71 26.70
C PRO A 237 -5.35 2.48 25.96
N ALA A 238 -5.78 2.63 24.70
CA ALA A 238 -6.24 1.51 23.87
C ALA A 238 -5.12 0.50 23.60
N LEU A 239 -3.90 0.96 23.30
CA LEU A 239 -2.76 0.08 23.07
C LEU A 239 -2.40 -0.72 24.33
N LYS A 240 -2.41 -0.08 25.52
CA LYS A 240 -2.22 -0.77 26.79
C LYS A 240 -3.30 -1.81 27.04
N ALA A 241 -4.56 -1.47 26.79
CA ALA A 241 -5.69 -2.42 26.89
C ALA A 241 -5.55 -3.57 25.89
N TYR A 242 -5.06 -3.30 24.66
CA TYR A 242 -4.85 -4.31 23.64
C TYR A 242 -3.83 -5.39 24.07
N PHE A 243 -2.71 -5.02 24.67
CA PHE A 243 -1.74 -5.99 25.21
C PHE A 243 -2.38 -6.90 26.27
N ALA A 244 -3.22 -6.35 27.14
CA ALA A 244 -3.95 -7.12 28.14
C ALA A 244 -5.02 -8.04 27.51
N PHE A 245 -5.71 -7.55 26.48
CA PHE A 245 -6.76 -8.28 25.76
C PHE A 245 -6.21 -9.42 24.91
N SER A 246 -5.16 -9.15 24.14
CA SER A 246 -4.58 -10.13 23.18
C SER A 246 -3.62 -11.13 23.83
N GLY A 247 -3.00 -10.74 24.96
CA GLY A 247 -1.97 -11.54 25.63
C GLY A 247 -0.64 -11.63 24.85
N VAL A 248 -0.46 -10.82 23.78
CA VAL A 248 0.81 -10.77 23.05
C VAL A 248 1.90 -10.09 23.88
N ASP A 249 3.13 -10.50 23.69
CA ASP A 249 4.32 -9.97 24.36
C ASP A 249 5.00 -8.85 23.57
N GLU A 250 4.79 -8.80 22.27
CA GLU A 250 5.35 -7.81 21.36
C GLU A 250 4.43 -7.64 20.15
N ILE A 251 4.36 -6.40 19.63
CA ILE A 251 3.73 -6.08 18.35
C ILE A 251 4.71 -5.33 17.44
N SER A 252 4.55 -5.54 16.15
CA SER A 252 5.15 -4.73 15.06
C SER A 252 4.11 -3.78 14.49
N VAL A 253 4.49 -2.53 14.23
CA VAL A 253 3.59 -1.52 13.67
C VAL A 253 4.21 -0.91 12.41
N PRO A 254 3.79 -1.29 11.20
CA PRO A 254 4.18 -0.63 9.97
C PRO A 254 3.37 0.67 9.81
N ALA A 255 3.99 1.81 10.10
CA ALA A 255 3.35 3.11 10.02
C ALA A 255 3.77 3.86 8.74
N PRO A 256 2.81 4.42 7.96
CA PRO A 256 3.14 5.34 6.89
C PRO A 256 3.95 6.53 7.40
N ALA A 257 4.93 7.01 6.65
CA ALA A 257 5.71 8.19 7.06
C ALA A 257 4.82 9.45 7.19
N SER A 258 3.71 9.49 6.47
CA SER A 258 2.72 10.57 6.50
C SER A 258 1.79 10.57 7.73
N GLU A 259 1.69 9.46 8.47
CA GLU A 259 0.89 9.37 9.70
C GLU A 259 1.65 9.99 10.88
N THR A 260 1.75 11.30 10.87
CA THR A 260 2.62 12.06 11.80
C THR A 260 2.28 11.84 13.26
N GLU A 261 0.99 11.79 13.60
CA GLU A 261 0.54 11.60 14.98
C GLU A 261 0.84 10.19 15.50
N LEU A 262 0.56 9.15 14.68
CA LEU A 262 0.92 7.77 15.02
C LEU A 262 2.44 7.63 15.21
N ASN A 263 3.22 8.19 14.28
CA ASN A 263 4.69 8.15 14.35
C ASN A 263 5.21 8.89 15.59
N ARG A 264 4.68 10.07 15.90
CA ARG A 264 5.04 10.85 17.08
C ARG A 264 4.82 10.06 18.38
N ARG A 265 3.66 9.42 18.51
CA ARG A 265 3.30 8.63 19.69
C ARG A 265 4.17 7.38 19.82
N LEU A 266 4.28 6.59 18.77
CA LEU A 266 5.10 5.36 18.79
C LEU A 266 6.57 5.64 19.06
N SER A 267 7.14 6.71 18.49
CA SER A 267 8.54 7.07 18.70
C SER A 267 8.89 7.44 20.17
N ALA A 268 7.87 7.80 20.96
CA ALA A 268 8.08 8.16 22.37
C ALA A 268 8.34 6.94 23.27
N PHE A 269 7.93 5.74 22.87
CA PHE A 269 8.02 4.57 23.75
C PHE A 269 8.37 3.24 23.09
N ALA A 270 8.42 3.17 21.75
CA ALA A 270 8.80 1.94 21.05
C ALA A 270 10.24 1.53 21.40
N GLU A 271 10.51 0.22 21.46
CA GLU A 271 11.84 -0.34 21.73
C GLU A 271 12.86 0.09 20.66
N TYR A 272 12.47 0.00 19.43
CA TYR A 272 13.23 0.48 18.27
C TYR A 272 12.32 0.72 17.08
N PHE A 273 12.85 1.40 16.09
CA PHE A 273 12.21 1.58 14.81
C PHE A 273 13.22 1.44 13.66
N ARG A 274 12.71 1.15 12.48
CA ARG A 274 13.50 1.15 11.25
C ARG A 274 12.71 1.74 10.09
N ALA A 275 13.40 2.46 9.22
CA ALA A 275 12.85 2.88 7.94
C ALA A 275 13.04 1.76 6.92
N GLU A 276 11.98 1.39 6.24
CA GLU A 276 12.02 0.37 5.21
C GLU A 276 11.14 0.76 4.01
N PRO A 277 11.42 0.19 2.81
CA PRO A 277 10.53 0.40 1.67
C PRO A 277 9.16 -0.18 1.95
N SER A 278 8.11 0.53 1.49
CA SER A 278 6.74 0.06 1.59
C SER A 278 6.48 -1.10 0.61
N GLU A 279 6.55 -0.81 -0.70
CA GLU A 279 6.27 -1.79 -1.76
C GLU A 279 7.21 -1.60 -2.97
N MET A 280 6.88 -2.22 -4.10
CA MET A 280 7.52 -1.93 -5.38
C MET A 280 6.60 -1.08 -6.24
N PHE A 281 7.11 0.03 -6.73
CA PHE A 281 6.35 1.00 -7.53
C PHE A 281 6.92 1.17 -8.92
N ARG A 282 6.03 1.47 -9.87
CA ARG A 282 6.36 1.99 -11.19
C ARG A 282 5.52 3.23 -11.46
N ILE A 283 6.17 4.35 -11.74
CA ILE A 283 5.50 5.62 -12.03
C ILE A 283 5.29 5.72 -13.55
N PHE A 284 4.08 6.08 -13.96
CA PHE A 284 3.72 6.35 -15.35
C PHE A 284 3.52 7.85 -15.59
N ASN A 285 3.06 8.62 -14.59
CA ASN A 285 2.82 10.04 -14.67
C ASN A 285 3.59 10.76 -13.55
N PHE A 286 4.80 11.18 -13.87
CA PHE A 286 5.69 11.80 -12.88
C PHE A 286 5.15 13.13 -12.34
N ALA A 287 4.49 13.96 -13.17
CA ALA A 287 3.98 15.23 -12.72
C ALA A 287 2.89 15.07 -11.66
N ASN A 288 1.89 14.22 -11.89
CA ASN A 288 0.81 13.98 -10.93
C ASN A 288 1.33 13.39 -9.61
N VAL A 289 2.23 12.39 -9.71
CA VAL A 289 2.81 11.76 -8.52
C VAL A 289 3.66 12.75 -7.72
N LEU A 290 4.45 13.58 -8.40
CA LEU A 290 5.25 14.62 -7.72
C LEU A 290 4.36 15.64 -7.03
N GLU A 291 3.33 16.17 -7.71
CA GLU A 291 2.44 17.18 -7.14
C GLU A 291 1.74 16.64 -5.88
N ALA A 292 1.13 15.47 -5.97
CA ALA A 292 0.41 14.85 -4.86
C ALA A 292 1.33 14.58 -3.65
N TYR A 293 2.44 13.88 -3.87
CA TYR A 293 3.29 13.46 -2.75
C TYR A 293 4.23 14.55 -2.21
N LEU A 294 4.60 15.54 -3.01
CA LEU A 294 5.28 16.72 -2.48
C LEU A 294 4.31 17.58 -1.66
N THR A 295 3.04 17.69 -2.08
CA THR A 295 2.00 18.34 -1.28
C THR A 295 1.81 17.65 0.07
N LEU A 296 1.69 16.32 0.06
CA LEU A 296 1.61 15.53 1.30
C LEU A 296 2.82 15.79 2.19
N LYS A 297 4.01 15.69 1.64
CA LYS A 297 5.24 15.87 2.40
C LYS A 297 5.42 17.30 2.91
N HIS A 298 4.96 18.29 2.13
CA HIS A 298 4.96 19.69 2.56
C HIS A 298 4.03 19.93 3.76
N GLN A 299 2.85 19.30 3.75
CA GLN A 299 1.88 19.42 4.85
C GLN A 299 2.32 18.67 6.12
N THR A 300 3.02 17.53 5.99
CA THR A 300 3.38 16.67 7.12
C THR A 300 4.75 16.96 7.72
N GLU A 301 5.74 17.33 6.91
CA GLU A 301 7.13 17.50 7.34
C GLU A 301 7.63 18.96 7.16
N GLY A 302 6.97 19.73 6.29
CA GLY A 302 7.47 21.02 5.81
C GLY A 302 8.63 20.84 4.82
N LEU A 303 8.49 21.32 3.60
CA LEU A 303 9.55 21.27 2.61
C LEU A 303 10.30 22.62 2.55
N VAL A 304 11.61 22.57 2.36
CA VAL A 304 12.38 23.80 2.09
C VAL A 304 11.92 24.39 0.75
N PRO A 305 11.74 25.72 0.66
CA PRO A 305 11.44 26.39 -0.59
C PRO A 305 12.52 26.13 -1.64
N GLY A 306 12.10 25.89 -2.89
CA GLY A 306 13.04 25.59 -3.96
C GLY A 306 12.39 25.22 -5.27
N VAL A 307 13.21 24.81 -6.22
CA VAL A 307 12.82 24.37 -7.55
C VAL A 307 13.60 23.09 -7.89
N PHE A 308 12.86 22.08 -8.35
CA PHE A 308 13.44 20.88 -8.97
C PHE A 308 12.95 20.78 -10.40
N SER A 309 13.87 20.63 -11.36
CA SER A 309 13.51 20.48 -12.77
C SER A 309 14.34 19.36 -13.40
N ALA A 310 13.65 18.45 -14.10
CA ALA A 310 14.27 17.30 -14.75
C ALA A 310 13.39 16.80 -15.91
N VAL A 311 13.98 15.96 -16.78
CA VAL A 311 13.23 15.10 -17.70
C VAL A 311 13.30 13.67 -17.15
N LEU A 312 12.17 13.17 -16.67
CA LEU A 312 12.02 11.88 -15.99
C LEU A 312 11.41 10.85 -16.95
N ASP A 313 12.18 9.88 -17.41
CA ASP A 313 11.75 8.88 -18.42
C ASP A 313 11.06 9.55 -19.64
N GLY A 314 11.68 10.62 -20.15
CA GLY A 314 11.17 11.41 -21.28
C GLY A 314 10.06 12.41 -20.92
N GLN A 315 9.63 12.50 -19.67
CA GLN A 315 8.60 13.45 -19.20
C GLN A 315 9.25 14.68 -18.57
N PRO A 316 9.13 15.87 -19.18
CA PRO A 316 9.64 17.09 -18.60
C PRO A 316 8.79 17.52 -17.41
N VAL A 317 9.42 17.85 -16.28
CA VAL A 317 8.75 18.32 -15.07
C VAL A 317 9.53 19.46 -14.42
N THR A 318 8.82 20.42 -13.85
CA THR A 318 9.38 21.43 -12.95
C THR A 318 8.46 21.53 -11.74
N ALA A 319 8.95 21.09 -10.59
CA ALA A 319 8.27 21.23 -9.31
C ALA A 319 8.80 22.46 -8.55
N ARG A 320 7.91 23.20 -7.90
CA ARG A 320 8.22 24.38 -7.08
C ARG A 320 7.57 24.24 -5.71
N VAL A 321 8.27 24.66 -4.69
CA VAL A 321 7.73 24.87 -3.34
C VAL A 321 8.05 26.29 -2.93
N ASP A 322 7.02 27.05 -2.62
CA ASP A 322 7.11 28.42 -2.14
C ASP A 322 6.03 28.70 -1.07
N GLN A 323 5.83 29.98 -0.72
CA GLN A 323 4.82 30.40 0.25
C GLN A 323 3.37 30.08 -0.14
N ASN A 324 3.10 29.74 -1.41
CA ASN A 324 1.78 29.37 -1.92
C ASN A 324 1.56 27.85 -1.90
N GLY A 325 2.58 27.08 -1.52
CA GLY A 325 2.55 25.62 -1.48
C GLY A 325 3.35 24.96 -2.58
N VAL A 326 2.86 23.83 -3.08
CA VAL A 326 3.50 23.00 -4.11
C VAL A 326 2.81 23.23 -5.46
N SER A 327 3.59 23.32 -6.53
CA SER A 327 3.09 23.29 -7.91
C SER A 327 4.01 22.49 -8.80
N VAL A 328 3.45 21.79 -9.80
CA VAL A 328 4.21 21.00 -10.77
C VAL A 328 3.77 21.31 -12.18
N GLU A 329 4.71 21.73 -13.03
CA GLU A 329 4.52 22.00 -14.44
C GLU A 329 5.10 20.87 -15.30
N ARG A 330 4.47 20.58 -16.44
CA ARG A 330 4.94 19.57 -17.41
C ARG A 330 5.95 20.17 -18.40
N THR A 331 6.89 20.93 -17.88
CA THR A 331 7.97 21.59 -18.62
C THR A 331 9.28 21.40 -17.88
N ALA A 332 10.39 21.40 -18.59
CA ALA A 332 11.73 21.38 -17.99
C ALA A 332 12.44 22.71 -18.23
N LEU A 333 13.19 23.17 -17.24
CA LEU A 333 14.04 24.36 -17.36
C LEU A 333 15.26 24.06 -18.24
N PRO A 334 15.84 25.06 -18.90
CA PRO A 334 17.09 24.88 -19.66
C PRO A 334 18.19 24.25 -18.80
N GLY A 335 18.84 23.20 -19.31
CA GLY A 335 19.89 22.47 -18.60
C GLY A 335 19.39 21.46 -17.54
N ALA A 336 18.10 21.18 -17.49
CA ALA A 336 17.53 20.14 -16.62
C ALA A 336 18.15 18.78 -16.94
N SER A 337 18.39 17.99 -15.90
CA SER A 337 18.97 16.63 -16.04
C SER A 337 17.95 15.67 -16.66
N GLU A 338 18.43 14.82 -17.59
CA GLU A 338 17.62 13.70 -18.12
C GLU A 338 17.91 12.43 -17.32
N LEU A 339 16.87 11.80 -16.82
CA LEU A 339 16.95 10.59 -16.02
C LEU A 339 16.14 9.46 -16.66
N SER A 340 16.76 8.31 -16.82
CA SER A 340 16.03 7.08 -17.19
C SER A 340 14.98 6.73 -16.12
N LEU A 341 14.01 5.88 -16.46
CA LEU A 341 12.99 5.40 -15.51
C LEU A 341 13.61 4.93 -14.19
N SER A 342 14.64 4.09 -14.24
CA SER A 342 15.30 3.56 -13.06
C SER A 342 15.94 4.65 -12.20
N MET A 343 16.64 5.60 -12.81
CA MET A 343 17.27 6.72 -12.08
C MET A 343 16.22 7.66 -11.48
N ALA A 344 15.18 7.98 -12.25
CA ALA A 344 14.07 8.81 -11.79
C ALA A 344 13.38 8.19 -10.57
N GLN A 345 13.03 6.93 -10.64
CA GLN A 345 12.39 6.23 -9.51
C GLN A 345 13.36 6.04 -8.33
N GLN A 346 14.64 5.78 -8.58
CA GLN A 346 15.64 5.74 -7.50
C GLN A 346 15.74 7.08 -6.78
N LEU A 347 15.74 8.21 -7.51
CA LEU A 347 15.72 9.54 -6.93
C LEU A 347 14.49 9.79 -6.09
N LEU A 348 13.33 9.51 -6.65
CA LEU A 348 12.03 9.89 -6.06
C LEU A 348 11.58 8.96 -4.93
N LEU A 349 11.95 7.67 -4.96
CA LEU A 349 11.35 6.65 -4.11
C LEU A 349 12.30 6.04 -3.09
N THR A 350 13.60 6.33 -3.16
CA THR A 350 14.58 5.69 -2.29
C THR A 350 15.55 6.67 -1.64
N PRO A 351 16.08 6.38 -0.44
CA PRO A 351 17.12 7.20 0.17
C PRO A 351 18.45 7.18 -0.62
N HIS A 352 18.59 6.25 -1.58
CA HIS A 352 19.76 6.16 -2.44
C HIS A 352 19.78 7.21 -3.56
N GLY A 353 18.66 7.90 -3.79
CA GLY A 353 18.57 9.02 -4.75
C GLY A 353 19.61 10.10 -4.49
N ARG A 354 19.99 10.33 -3.22
CA ARG A 354 21.04 11.28 -2.82
C ARG A 354 22.43 10.99 -3.39
N PHE A 355 22.67 9.79 -3.91
CA PHE A 355 23.94 9.41 -4.53
C PHE A 355 23.96 9.62 -6.05
N LEU A 356 22.81 10.01 -6.62
CA LEU A 356 22.74 10.35 -8.04
C LEU A 356 23.34 11.75 -8.27
N PRO A 357 23.98 11.99 -9.42
CA PRO A 357 24.55 13.31 -9.76
C PRO A 357 23.43 14.28 -10.22
N VAL A 358 22.43 14.47 -9.39
CA VAL A 358 21.25 15.30 -9.67
C VAL A 358 21.02 16.21 -8.46
N SER A 359 20.89 17.50 -8.72
CA SER A 359 20.55 18.46 -7.67
C SER A 359 19.05 18.48 -7.41
N ALA A 360 18.69 18.28 -6.14
CA ALA A 360 17.32 18.44 -5.66
C ALA A 360 17.34 19.21 -4.35
N PRO A 361 16.28 20.01 -4.03
CA PRO A 361 16.20 20.67 -2.73
C PRO A 361 16.24 19.67 -1.58
N ALA A 362 16.82 20.08 -0.46
CA ALA A 362 16.92 19.24 0.71
C ALA A 362 15.53 18.80 1.19
N ASN A 363 15.42 17.59 1.73
CA ASN A 363 14.24 16.93 2.28
C ASN A 363 13.05 16.70 1.31
N TRP A 364 13.18 16.97 -0.01
CA TRP A 364 12.08 16.68 -0.92
C TRP A 364 11.93 15.18 -1.19
N PHE A 365 13.05 14.46 -1.29
CA PHE A 365 13.05 13.03 -1.60
C PHE A 365 13.68 12.21 -0.47
N PRO A 366 13.27 10.94 -0.27
CA PRO A 366 12.26 10.21 -1.04
C PRO A 366 10.82 10.67 -0.74
N LEU A 367 9.92 10.42 -1.71
CA LEU A 367 8.49 10.62 -1.56
C LEU A 367 7.90 9.56 -0.61
N PRO A 368 6.93 9.90 0.26
CA PRO A 368 6.40 9.00 1.27
C PRO A 368 5.29 8.07 0.74
N LEU A 369 5.54 7.39 -0.41
CA LEU A 369 4.60 6.41 -0.93
C LEU A 369 4.44 5.26 0.07
N PHE A 370 3.19 4.88 0.29
CA PHE A 370 2.83 3.78 1.17
C PHE A 370 1.62 3.03 0.61
N TRP A 371 1.48 1.75 0.97
CA TRP A 371 0.32 0.95 0.61
C TRP A 371 -0.13 0.15 1.82
N TYR A 372 -1.39 0.31 2.22
CA TYR A 372 -1.95 -0.40 3.36
C TYR A 372 -2.19 -1.87 3.05
N ILE A 373 -1.99 -2.75 4.02
CA ILE A 373 -2.21 -4.20 3.86
C ILE A 373 -3.66 -4.51 3.48
N ALA A 374 -4.63 -3.78 4.04
CA ALA A 374 -6.05 -3.90 3.70
C ALA A 374 -6.34 -3.69 2.21
N ASP A 375 -5.47 -2.95 1.51
CA ASP A 375 -5.61 -2.63 0.10
C ASP A 375 -4.73 -3.49 -0.81
N ASN A 376 -3.98 -4.43 -0.24
CA ASN A 376 -3.18 -5.39 -0.99
C ASN A 376 -4.04 -6.39 -1.77
N PHE A 377 -3.39 -6.99 -2.79
CA PHE A 377 -4.09 -7.84 -3.72
C PHE A 377 -3.19 -9.04 -4.16
#